data_da7c56f453c62ceedc161fc37609f693
#
_entry.id   da7c56f453c62ceedc161fc37609f693
#
_cell.length_a   1.000
_cell.length_b   1.000
_cell.length_c   1.000
_cell.angle_alpha   90.00
_cell.angle_beta   90.00
_cell.angle_gamma   90.00
#
_symmetry.space_group_name_H-M   'P 1'
#
loop_
_entity.id
_entity.type
_entity.pdbx_description
1 polymer ?
#
loop_
_entity_poly.entity_id
_entity_poly.type
_entity_poly.pdbx_seq_one_letter_code
_entity_poly.pdbx_strand_id
1 'polypeptide(L)'
;IMSSPRRIYSIDVFRGMTIALMIIVNTPGSWGHVYSPLLHAKWHGCTPTDLVFPFFLFLVGSSMRFAFVKWHYFPSKKFYEHIFWRSFSIFVAGIILNAFPFIRQAWDWSDFRIMGVLQRISLAYGLSALLIIRFDFKQMLQILTGILLFYWALLWLGSKQGPFEIESNFARTFDILILGESHLYRGFGIPFDPEGILSLSLIH
;
A
#
# COMPACT_ATOMS: atom_id res chain seq x y z
N ILE A 1 17.89 -20.56 -28.19
CA ILE A 1 18.80 -19.75 -27.33
C ILE A 1 17.91 -18.71 -26.67
N MET A 2 17.41 -18.99 -25.46
CA MET A 2 16.67 -18.01 -24.70
C MET A 2 17.66 -16.97 -24.16
N SER A 3 17.62 -15.76 -24.73
CA SER A 3 18.39 -14.65 -24.19
C SER A 3 17.96 -14.40 -22.74
N SER A 4 18.92 -14.33 -21.82
CA SER A 4 18.65 -13.92 -20.43
C SER A 4 17.85 -12.62 -20.44
N PRO A 5 16.83 -12.47 -19.60
CA PRO A 5 16.04 -11.24 -19.56
C PRO A 5 16.98 -10.06 -19.31
N ARG A 6 17.01 -9.14 -20.25
CA ARG A 6 17.86 -7.93 -20.17
C ARG A 6 17.49 -7.18 -18.89
N ARG A 7 18.44 -7.05 -17.99
CA ARG A 7 18.27 -6.26 -16.77
C ARG A 7 18.06 -4.80 -17.13
N ILE A 8 16.97 -4.20 -16.64
CA ILE A 8 16.62 -2.81 -16.90
C ILE A 8 17.18 -1.94 -15.78
N TYR A 9 18.39 -1.42 -15.99
CA TYR A 9 19.10 -0.62 -15.00
C TYR A 9 18.31 0.59 -14.48
N SER A 10 17.49 1.25 -15.33
CA SER A 10 16.66 2.38 -14.93
C SER A 10 15.67 2.03 -13.82
N ILE A 11 15.07 0.84 -13.86
CA ILE A 11 14.16 0.36 -12.81
C ILE A 11 14.93 0.13 -11.50
N ASP A 12 16.11 -0.45 -11.58
CA ASP A 12 16.95 -0.72 -10.39
C ASP A 12 17.44 0.58 -9.74
N VAL A 13 17.86 1.56 -10.54
CA VAL A 13 18.28 2.89 -10.06
C VAL A 13 17.11 3.61 -9.41
N PHE A 14 15.95 3.66 -10.09
CA PHE A 14 14.78 4.35 -9.57
C PHE A 14 14.27 3.69 -8.28
N ARG A 15 14.34 2.35 -8.18
CA ARG A 15 14.04 1.64 -6.92
C ARG A 15 14.99 2.03 -5.80
N GLY A 16 16.29 2.11 -6.08
CA GLY A 16 17.29 2.57 -5.11
C GLY A 16 16.99 3.99 -4.62
N MET A 17 16.64 4.90 -5.53
CA MET A 17 16.27 6.28 -5.19
C MET A 17 15.00 6.34 -4.33
N THR A 18 13.96 5.57 -4.66
CA THR A 18 12.72 5.56 -3.85
C THR A 18 12.95 5.00 -2.46
N ILE A 19 13.80 3.97 -2.30
CA ILE A 19 14.17 3.43 -0.99
C ILE A 19 14.96 4.48 -0.19
N ALA A 20 15.92 5.16 -0.80
CA ALA A 20 16.69 6.21 -0.14
C ALA A 20 15.79 7.36 0.33
N LEU A 21 14.87 7.82 -0.53
CA LEU A 21 13.87 8.83 -0.17
C LEU A 21 12.96 8.36 0.98
N MET A 22 12.53 7.10 0.94
CA MET A 22 11.70 6.51 2.00
C MET A 22 12.42 6.52 3.36
N ILE A 23 13.73 6.23 3.38
CA ILE A 23 14.54 6.31 4.60
C ILE A 23 14.62 7.76 5.09
N ILE A 24 14.93 8.72 4.21
CA ILE A 24 15.07 10.13 4.57
C ILE A 24 13.76 10.68 5.16
N VAL A 25 12.63 10.36 4.53
CA VAL A 25 11.32 10.86 4.95
C VAL A 25 10.85 10.24 6.27
N ASN A 26 11.11 8.95 6.48
CA ASN A 26 10.62 8.25 7.68
C ASN A 26 11.56 8.33 8.88
N THR A 27 12.78 8.83 8.72
CA THR A 27 13.77 8.95 9.80
C THR A 27 14.34 10.37 9.93
N PRO A 28 13.49 11.39 10.14
CA PRO A 28 13.99 12.72 10.42
C PRO A 28 14.66 12.72 11.80
N GLY A 29 15.74 13.46 11.95
CA GLY A 29 16.44 13.58 13.25
C GLY A 29 15.57 14.19 14.34
N SER A 30 14.64 15.08 13.98
CA SER A 30 13.63 15.68 14.86
C SER A 30 12.37 16.02 14.08
N TRP A 31 11.22 15.52 14.53
CA TRP A 31 9.91 15.82 13.92
C TRP A 31 9.49 17.28 14.05
N GLY A 32 10.06 18.02 15.02
CA GLY A 32 9.81 19.46 15.20
C GLY A 32 10.57 20.35 14.21
N HIS A 33 11.56 19.83 13.49
CA HIS A 33 12.45 20.60 12.61
C HIS A 33 12.64 19.91 11.26
N VAL A 34 11.54 19.52 10.61
CA VAL A 34 11.55 18.90 9.29
C VAL A 34 11.27 19.93 8.21
N TYR A 35 12.01 19.89 7.10
CA TYR A 35 11.74 20.74 5.94
C TYR A 35 10.33 20.46 5.38
N SER A 36 9.58 21.54 5.10
CA SER A 36 8.19 21.45 4.64
C SER A 36 7.94 20.44 3.49
N PRO A 37 8.79 20.34 2.46
CA PRO A 37 8.60 19.33 1.38
C PRO A 37 8.75 17.87 1.83
N LEU A 38 9.38 17.63 3.00
CA LEU A 38 9.58 16.30 3.58
C LEU A 38 8.50 15.92 4.60
N LEU A 39 7.55 16.79 4.84
CA LEU A 39 6.37 16.51 5.66
C LEU A 39 5.24 15.95 4.79
N HIS A 40 4.46 15.06 5.35
CA HIS A 40 3.20 14.63 4.73
C HIS A 40 2.18 15.77 4.73
N ALA A 41 1.32 15.81 3.71
CA ALA A 41 0.16 16.68 3.72
C ALA A 41 -0.73 16.36 4.93
N LYS A 42 -1.31 17.41 5.56
CA LYS A 42 -2.12 17.21 6.77
C LYS A 42 -3.39 16.40 6.45
N TRP A 43 -4.07 16.70 5.36
CA TRP A 43 -5.21 15.95 4.85
C TRP A 43 -5.43 16.28 3.36
N HIS A 44 -5.69 17.53 3.03
CA HIS A 44 -5.79 18.00 1.64
C HIS A 44 -4.43 18.44 1.14
N GLY A 45 -4.05 17.96 -0.03
CA GLY A 45 -2.78 18.33 -0.67
C GLY A 45 -1.95 17.11 -1.04
N CYS A 46 -0.80 17.39 -1.67
CA CYS A 46 0.16 16.38 -2.07
C CYS A 46 1.57 16.98 -1.92
N THR A 47 2.39 16.39 -1.10
CA THR A 47 3.79 16.75 -0.97
C THR A 47 4.68 15.74 -1.71
N PRO A 48 5.94 16.07 -2.00
CA PRO A 48 6.89 15.09 -2.56
C PRO A 48 7.01 13.82 -1.72
N THR A 49 6.84 13.93 -0.40
CA THR A 49 6.84 12.80 0.54
C THR A 49 5.71 11.83 0.25
N ASP A 50 4.52 12.32 -0.05
CA ASP A 50 3.34 11.49 -0.33
C ASP A 50 3.48 10.69 -1.63
N LEU A 51 4.36 11.11 -2.54
CA LEU A 51 4.64 10.42 -3.80
C LEU A 51 5.62 9.26 -3.68
N VAL A 52 6.40 9.18 -2.60
CA VAL A 52 7.45 8.16 -2.43
C VAL A 52 6.85 6.75 -2.43
N PHE A 53 5.78 6.53 -1.68
CA PHE A 53 5.10 5.24 -1.61
C PHE A 53 4.43 4.84 -2.93
N PRO A 54 3.68 5.72 -3.63
CA PRO A 54 3.17 5.45 -4.98
C PRO A 54 4.25 5.06 -5.98
N PHE A 55 5.35 5.77 -6.00
CA PHE A 55 6.46 5.43 -6.88
C PHE A 55 7.04 4.04 -6.57
N PHE A 56 7.15 3.70 -5.29
CA PHE A 56 7.58 2.37 -4.90
C PHE A 56 6.61 1.28 -5.41
N LEU A 57 5.30 1.46 -5.23
CA LEU A 57 4.29 0.52 -5.74
C LEU A 57 4.30 0.41 -7.27
N PHE A 58 4.46 1.54 -7.96
CA PHE A 58 4.61 1.57 -9.42
C PHE A 58 5.81 0.72 -9.89
N LEU A 59 6.95 0.84 -9.20
CA LEU A 59 8.14 0.05 -9.50
C LEU A 59 7.95 -1.44 -9.20
N VAL A 60 7.24 -1.78 -8.12
CA VAL A 60 6.86 -3.16 -7.81
C VAL A 60 6.01 -3.73 -8.94
N GLY A 61 4.95 -3.03 -9.36
CA GLY A 61 4.07 -3.46 -10.45
C GLY A 61 4.81 -3.62 -11.79
N SER A 62 5.64 -2.65 -12.15
CA SER A 62 6.47 -2.70 -13.36
C SER A 62 7.43 -3.90 -13.35
N SER A 63 8.08 -4.14 -12.21
CA SER A 63 8.98 -5.29 -12.03
C SER A 63 8.25 -6.63 -12.13
N MET A 64 7.02 -6.71 -11.62
CA MET A 64 6.17 -7.90 -11.71
C MET A 64 5.85 -8.24 -13.16
N ARG A 65 5.52 -7.25 -13.98
CA ARG A 65 5.24 -7.45 -15.40
C ARG A 65 6.41 -8.11 -16.11
N PHE A 66 7.64 -7.64 -15.87
CA PHE A 66 8.84 -8.25 -16.45
C PHE A 66 9.15 -9.64 -15.89
N ALA A 67 8.96 -9.84 -14.59
CA ALA A 67 9.21 -11.12 -13.95
C ALA A 67 8.22 -12.20 -14.39
N PHE A 68 6.96 -11.83 -14.66
CA PHE A 68 5.88 -12.77 -14.93
C PHE A 68 5.64 -13.05 -16.41
N VAL A 69 6.34 -12.39 -17.33
CA VAL A 69 6.23 -12.64 -18.78
C VAL A 69 6.32 -14.13 -19.13
N LYS A 70 7.26 -14.86 -18.51
CA LYS A 70 7.47 -16.29 -18.73
C LYS A 70 6.34 -17.17 -18.21
N TRP A 71 5.50 -16.67 -17.28
CA TRP A 71 4.42 -17.42 -16.63
C TRP A 71 3.03 -17.07 -17.17
N HIS A 72 2.91 -16.03 -17.98
CA HIS A 72 1.63 -15.47 -18.43
C HIS A 72 0.76 -16.48 -19.18
N TYR A 73 1.37 -17.39 -19.94
CA TYR A 73 0.61 -18.37 -20.73
C TYR A 73 0.32 -19.68 -20.00
N PHE A 74 1.16 -20.06 -19.03
CA PHE A 74 1.02 -21.32 -18.30
C PHE A 74 1.40 -21.14 -16.82
N PRO A 75 0.52 -20.56 -16.01
CA PRO A 75 0.78 -20.44 -14.59
C PRO A 75 0.77 -21.83 -13.94
N SER A 76 1.91 -22.24 -13.38
CA SER A 76 2.03 -23.50 -12.66
C SER A 76 1.59 -23.37 -11.19
N LYS A 77 1.26 -24.50 -10.54
CA LYS A 77 0.96 -24.53 -9.10
C LYS A 77 2.09 -23.88 -8.28
N LYS A 78 3.35 -24.16 -8.63
CA LYS A 78 4.53 -23.56 -8.01
C LYS A 78 4.56 -22.02 -8.10
N PHE A 79 4.00 -21.46 -9.16
CA PHE A 79 3.91 -20.00 -9.32
C PHE A 79 2.92 -19.39 -8.31
N TYR A 80 1.74 -19.99 -8.13
CA TYR A 80 0.77 -19.53 -7.13
C TYR A 80 1.29 -19.68 -5.71
N GLU A 81 1.95 -20.79 -5.42
CA GLU A 81 2.64 -21.02 -4.14
C GLU A 81 3.70 -19.96 -3.88
N HIS A 82 4.51 -19.60 -4.88
CA HIS A 82 5.53 -18.55 -4.76
C HIS A 82 4.91 -17.18 -4.46
N ILE A 83 3.82 -16.79 -5.16
CA ILE A 83 3.12 -15.53 -4.89
C ILE A 83 2.56 -15.54 -3.47
N PHE A 84 1.88 -16.62 -3.09
CA PHE A 84 1.30 -16.74 -1.75
C PHE A 84 2.36 -16.60 -0.67
N TRP A 85 3.42 -17.39 -0.72
CA TRP A 85 4.48 -17.34 0.28
C TRP A 85 5.19 -16.00 0.35
N ARG A 86 5.38 -15.33 -0.79
CA ARG A 86 5.97 -14.00 -0.83
C ARG A 86 5.04 -12.95 -0.21
N SER A 87 3.77 -12.95 -0.58
CA SER A 87 2.77 -12.07 0.03
C SER A 87 2.67 -12.32 1.54
N PHE A 88 2.54 -13.58 1.92
CA PHE A 88 2.44 -13.99 3.33
C PHE A 88 3.67 -13.55 4.14
N SER A 89 4.88 -13.77 3.62
CA SER A 89 6.11 -13.35 4.31
C SER A 89 6.19 -11.85 4.52
N ILE A 90 5.79 -11.05 3.51
CA ILE A 90 5.75 -9.59 3.63
C ILE A 90 4.69 -9.16 4.65
N PHE A 91 3.53 -9.80 4.65
CA PHE A 91 2.46 -9.53 5.61
C PHE A 91 2.90 -9.80 7.05
N VAL A 92 3.49 -10.97 7.29
CA VAL A 92 4.03 -11.36 8.61
C VAL A 92 5.14 -10.42 9.05
N ALA A 93 6.05 -10.04 8.15
CA ALA A 93 7.08 -9.06 8.45
C ALA A 93 6.48 -7.71 8.89
N GLY A 94 5.37 -7.28 8.26
CA GLY A 94 4.63 -6.09 8.67
C GLY A 94 4.02 -6.21 10.07
N ILE A 95 3.42 -7.35 10.40
CA ILE A 95 2.91 -7.62 11.75
C ILE A 95 4.04 -7.55 12.78
N ILE A 96 5.18 -8.17 12.50
CA ILE A 96 6.37 -8.15 13.39
C ILE A 96 6.86 -6.71 13.59
N LEU A 97 6.91 -5.90 12.53
CA LEU A 97 7.31 -4.48 12.63
C LEU A 97 6.32 -3.65 13.47
N ASN A 98 5.02 -3.85 13.28
CA ASN A 98 4.00 -3.17 14.10
C ASN A 98 4.08 -3.59 15.57
N ALA A 99 4.51 -4.83 15.84
CA ALA A 99 4.71 -5.35 17.18
C ALA A 99 6.02 -4.87 17.85
N PHE A 100 6.96 -4.29 17.10
CA PHE A 100 8.22 -3.82 17.65
C PHE A 100 8.07 -2.46 18.36
N PRO A 101 8.74 -2.24 19.54
CA PRO A 101 9.48 -3.20 20.34
C PRO A 101 8.54 -4.14 21.12
N PHE A 102 8.81 -5.42 21.06
CA PHE A 102 7.97 -6.47 21.67
C PHE A 102 7.83 -6.36 23.20
N ILE A 103 8.69 -5.59 23.84
CA ILE A 103 8.72 -5.36 25.29
C ILE A 103 8.27 -3.92 25.55
N ARG A 104 6.96 -3.70 25.65
CA ARG A 104 6.38 -2.47 26.18
C ARG A 104 5.78 -2.78 27.56
N GLN A 105 5.98 -1.89 28.55
CA GLN A 105 5.43 -2.07 29.90
C GLN A 105 3.89 -2.11 29.93
N ALA A 106 3.22 -1.58 28.88
CA ALA A 106 1.77 -1.60 28.72
C ALA A 106 1.42 -2.20 27.33
N TRP A 107 1.80 -3.47 27.13
CA TRP A 107 1.39 -4.18 25.91
C TRP A 107 -0.06 -4.61 26.01
N ASP A 108 -0.91 -4.02 25.20
CA ASP A 108 -2.31 -4.41 25.09
C ASP A 108 -2.61 -4.87 23.64
N TRP A 109 -3.03 -6.12 23.52
CA TRP A 109 -3.44 -6.67 22.22
C TRP A 109 -4.72 -6.04 21.68
N SER A 110 -5.53 -5.42 22.54
CA SER A 110 -6.76 -4.73 22.14
C SER A 110 -6.49 -3.48 21.29
N ASP A 111 -5.31 -2.85 21.47
CA ASP A 111 -4.88 -1.65 20.74
C ASP A 111 -3.83 -1.94 19.64
N PHE A 112 -3.64 -3.20 19.29
CA PHE A 112 -2.65 -3.59 18.30
C PHE A 112 -3.07 -3.19 16.89
N ARG A 113 -2.26 -2.35 16.23
CA ARG A 113 -2.48 -1.95 14.83
C ARG A 113 -2.22 -3.12 13.88
N ILE A 114 -3.25 -3.56 13.16
CA ILE A 114 -3.17 -4.70 12.24
C ILE A 114 -2.63 -4.27 10.87
N MET A 115 -3.19 -3.17 10.34
CA MET A 115 -2.80 -2.68 9.01
C MET A 115 -1.57 -1.77 9.10
N GLY A 116 -0.80 -1.75 8.03
CA GLY A 116 0.39 -0.91 7.87
C GLY A 116 0.95 -1.01 6.47
N VAL A 117 2.04 -0.30 6.22
CA VAL A 117 2.66 -0.19 4.89
C VAL A 117 2.99 -1.54 4.27
N LEU A 118 3.60 -2.46 5.03
CA LEU A 118 4.00 -3.77 4.52
C LEU A 118 2.81 -4.69 4.25
N GLN A 119 1.77 -4.66 5.09
CA GLN A 119 0.53 -5.39 4.87
C GLN A 119 -0.15 -4.91 3.58
N ARG A 120 -0.19 -3.59 3.37
CA ARG A 120 -0.70 -2.98 2.15
C ARG A 120 0.10 -3.41 0.91
N ILE A 121 1.43 -3.39 0.96
CA ILE A 121 2.30 -3.88 -0.12
C ILE A 121 2.03 -5.36 -0.40
N SER A 122 1.90 -6.18 0.63
CA SER A 122 1.62 -7.61 0.52
C SER A 122 0.31 -7.89 -0.22
N LEU A 123 -0.78 -7.24 0.20
CA LEU A 123 -2.09 -7.41 -0.42
C LEU A 123 -2.10 -6.88 -1.86
N ALA A 124 -1.55 -5.68 -2.09
CA ALA A 124 -1.43 -5.12 -3.42
C ALA A 124 -0.60 -6.01 -4.36
N TYR A 125 0.53 -6.56 -3.88
CA TYR A 125 1.36 -7.48 -4.62
C TYR A 125 0.58 -8.76 -5.00
N GLY A 126 -0.07 -9.41 -4.03
CA GLY A 126 -0.81 -10.64 -4.26
C GLY A 126 -1.96 -10.45 -5.27
N LEU A 127 -2.78 -9.42 -5.07
CA LEU A 127 -3.91 -9.11 -5.97
C LEU A 127 -3.43 -8.74 -7.37
N SER A 128 -2.43 -7.86 -7.48
CA SER A 128 -1.87 -7.46 -8.78
C SER A 128 -1.25 -8.63 -9.53
N ALA A 129 -0.58 -9.55 -8.82
CA ALA A 129 -0.01 -10.76 -9.43
C ALA A 129 -1.09 -11.64 -10.07
N LEU A 130 -2.22 -11.82 -9.38
CA LEU A 130 -3.36 -12.59 -9.91
C LEU A 130 -4.00 -11.90 -11.11
N LEU A 131 -4.15 -10.57 -11.08
CA LEU A 131 -4.70 -9.79 -12.18
C LEU A 131 -3.80 -9.86 -13.43
N ILE A 132 -2.48 -9.67 -13.28
CA ILE A 132 -1.52 -9.69 -14.39
C ILE A 132 -1.55 -11.02 -15.16
N ILE A 133 -1.81 -12.14 -14.47
CA ILE A 133 -1.83 -13.46 -15.09
C ILE A 133 -3.17 -13.74 -15.77
N ARG A 134 -4.26 -13.26 -15.18
CA ARG A 134 -5.61 -13.59 -15.59
C ARG A 134 -6.14 -12.71 -16.70
N PHE A 135 -5.70 -11.45 -16.77
CA PHE A 135 -6.31 -10.42 -17.62
C PHE A 135 -5.31 -9.80 -18.60
N ASP A 136 -5.79 -9.50 -19.80
CA ASP A 136 -5.07 -8.75 -20.80
C ASP A 136 -5.01 -7.27 -20.44
N PHE A 137 -4.10 -6.54 -21.10
CA PHE A 137 -3.87 -5.11 -20.84
C PHE A 137 -5.16 -4.27 -20.92
N LYS A 138 -6.03 -4.53 -21.91
CA LYS A 138 -7.31 -3.80 -22.07
C LYS A 138 -8.25 -4.08 -20.90
N GLN A 139 -8.36 -5.34 -20.50
CA GLN A 139 -9.17 -5.76 -19.35
C GLN A 139 -8.63 -5.19 -18.04
N MET A 140 -7.31 -5.17 -17.87
CA MET A 140 -6.69 -4.54 -16.69
C MET A 140 -7.01 -3.04 -16.63
N LEU A 141 -6.98 -2.33 -17.75
CA LEU A 141 -7.35 -0.91 -17.80
C LEU A 141 -8.83 -0.71 -17.44
N GLN A 142 -9.73 -1.58 -17.95
CA GLN A 142 -11.15 -1.55 -17.60
C GLN A 142 -11.39 -1.83 -16.11
N ILE A 143 -10.70 -2.83 -15.54
CA ILE A 143 -10.78 -3.15 -14.11
C ILE A 143 -10.27 -1.97 -13.28
N LEU A 144 -9.13 -1.37 -13.64
CA LEU A 144 -8.59 -0.20 -12.96
C LEU A 144 -9.59 0.96 -12.99
N THR A 145 -10.10 1.31 -14.18
CA THR A 145 -11.11 2.37 -14.33
C THR A 145 -12.36 2.06 -13.51
N GLY A 146 -12.82 0.81 -13.54
CA GLY A 146 -13.96 0.36 -12.74
C GLY A 146 -13.74 0.51 -11.24
N ILE A 147 -12.56 0.12 -10.73
CA ILE A 147 -12.18 0.28 -9.32
C ILE A 147 -12.16 1.76 -8.92
N LEU A 148 -11.56 2.62 -9.76
CA LEU A 148 -11.48 4.06 -9.50
C LEU A 148 -12.87 4.71 -9.44
N LEU A 149 -13.73 4.42 -10.42
CA LEU A 149 -15.10 4.95 -10.45
C LEU A 149 -15.95 4.40 -9.29
N PHE A 150 -15.82 3.13 -8.99
CA PHE A 150 -16.53 2.50 -7.88
C PHE A 150 -16.11 3.08 -6.53
N TYR A 151 -14.81 3.28 -6.31
CA TYR A 151 -14.31 3.90 -5.09
C TYR A 151 -14.79 5.34 -4.95
N TRP A 152 -14.73 6.12 -6.04
CA TRP A 152 -15.24 7.48 -6.07
C TRP A 152 -16.74 7.52 -5.74
N ALA A 153 -17.52 6.65 -6.34
CA ALA A 153 -18.96 6.54 -6.04
C ALA A 153 -19.21 6.12 -4.59
N LEU A 154 -18.44 5.19 -4.04
CA LEU A 154 -18.53 4.80 -2.63
C LEU A 154 -18.26 5.96 -1.68
N LEU A 155 -17.22 6.75 -1.94
CA LEU A 155 -16.94 7.94 -1.12
C LEU A 155 -18.07 8.97 -1.20
N TRP A 156 -18.60 9.18 -2.40
CA TRP A 156 -19.63 10.20 -2.64
C TRP A 156 -20.98 9.80 -2.06
N LEU A 157 -21.38 8.54 -2.18
CA LEU A 157 -22.65 8.03 -1.68
C LEU A 157 -22.62 7.66 -0.19
N GLY A 158 -21.46 7.25 0.31
CA GLY A 158 -21.31 6.74 1.67
C GLY A 158 -21.00 7.81 2.72
N SER A 159 -20.57 9.01 2.31
CA SER A 159 -20.20 10.08 3.23
C SER A 159 -21.40 10.98 3.54
N LYS A 160 -21.67 11.22 4.83
CA LYS A 160 -22.85 11.98 5.28
C LYS A 160 -22.69 13.50 5.18
N GLN A 161 -21.49 14.04 5.35
CA GLN A 161 -21.21 15.48 5.44
C GLN A 161 -20.27 16.01 4.34
N GLY A 162 -19.80 15.11 3.48
CA GLY A 162 -18.91 15.42 2.37
C GLY A 162 -17.93 14.27 2.12
N PRO A 163 -17.66 13.92 0.86
CA PRO A 163 -16.87 12.74 0.53
C PRO A 163 -15.40 12.84 0.93
N PHE A 164 -14.90 14.07 1.17
CA PHE A 164 -13.48 14.34 1.43
C PHE A 164 -13.21 14.82 2.87
N GLU A 165 -14.22 14.88 3.74
CA GLU A 165 -14.04 15.20 5.15
C GLU A 165 -13.52 13.99 5.92
N ILE A 166 -12.45 14.14 6.71
CA ILE A 166 -11.81 13.03 7.42
C ILE A 166 -12.76 12.33 8.40
N GLU A 167 -13.63 13.08 9.07
CA GLU A 167 -14.54 12.55 10.09
C GLU A 167 -15.70 11.74 9.51
N SER A 168 -16.23 12.15 8.36
CA SER A 168 -17.38 11.52 7.69
C SER A 168 -16.99 10.61 6.54
N ASN A 169 -15.70 10.38 6.32
CA ASN A 169 -15.18 9.56 5.22
C ASN A 169 -15.68 8.12 5.31
N PHE A 170 -16.23 7.62 4.19
CA PHE A 170 -16.75 6.25 4.11
C PHE A 170 -15.64 5.20 4.34
N ALA A 171 -14.43 5.42 3.84
CA ALA A 171 -13.32 4.50 4.05
C ALA A 171 -13.00 4.32 5.54
N ARG A 172 -13.02 5.42 6.31
CA ARG A 172 -12.87 5.36 7.78
C ARG A 172 -13.98 4.55 8.44
N THR A 173 -15.21 4.80 8.05
CA THR A 173 -16.37 4.07 8.61
C THR A 173 -16.27 2.57 8.33
N PHE A 174 -15.84 2.21 7.13
CA PHE A 174 -15.65 0.83 6.73
C PHE A 174 -14.50 0.15 7.50
N ASP A 175 -13.38 0.84 7.67
CA ASP A 175 -12.23 0.34 8.41
C ASP A 175 -12.56 0.14 9.90
N ILE A 176 -13.33 1.05 10.50
CA ILE A 176 -13.86 0.90 11.88
C ILE A 176 -14.77 -0.34 11.99
N LEU A 177 -15.62 -0.56 11.00
CA LEU A 177 -16.55 -1.70 11.01
C LEU A 177 -15.82 -3.06 10.93
N ILE A 178 -14.74 -3.15 10.17
CA ILE A 178 -14.02 -4.42 9.95
C ILE A 178 -12.91 -4.65 10.95
N LEU A 179 -12.10 -3.63 11.24
CA LEU A 179 -10.92 -3.76 12.09
C LEU A 179 -11.21 -3.41 13.54
N GLY A 180 -12.25 -2.62 13.80
CA GLY A 180 -12.50 -2.03 15.11
C GLY A 180 -11.71 -0.74 15.30
N GLU A 181 -12.25 0.15 16.12
CA GLU A 181 -11.68 1.48 16.37
C GLU A 181 -10.32 1.43 17.07
N SER A 182 -10.11 0.43 17.92
CA SER A 182 -8.87 0.26 18.71
C SER A 182 -7.66 -0.15 17.84
N HIS A 183 -7.90 -0.82 16.71
CA HIS A 183 -6.85 -1.33 15.82
C HIS A 183 -6.41 -0.36 14.71
N LEU A 184 -6.99 0.87 14.71
CA LEU A 184 -6.68 1.91 13.74
C LEU A 184 -5.57 2.86 14.25
N TYR A 185 -4.90 3.51 13.30
CA TYR A 185 -3.92 4.54 13.61
C TYR A 185 -4.58 5.80 14.18
N ARG A 186 -4.01 6.38 15.25
CA ARG A 186 -4.57 7.55 15.95
C ARG A 186 -3.73 8.83 15.80
N GLY A 187 -2.79 8.86 14.87
CA GLY A 187 -1.87 10.00 14.68
C GLY A 187 -2.53 11.30 14.24
N PHE A 188 -3.77 11.24 13.72
CA PHE A 188 -4.55 12.43 13.34
C PHE A 188 -5.46 12.97 14.46
N GLY A 189 -5.35 12.45 15.69
CA GLY A 189 -6.23 12.78 16.80
C GLY A 189 -7.59 12.07 16.78
N ILE A 190 -7.91 11.40 15.68
CA ILE A 190 -9.09 10.54 15.50
C ILE A 190 -8.64 9.17 14.97
N PRO A 191 -9.37 8.09 15.22
CA PRO A 191 -9.05 6.78 14.69
C PRO A 191 -9.28 6.77 13.16
N PHE A 192 -8.20 6.82 12.42
CA PHE A 192 -8.16 6.76 10.95
C PHE A 192 -6.86 6.10 10.51
N ASP A 193 -6.94 5.09 9.67
CA ASP A 193 -5.75 4.43 9.14
C ASP A 193 -5.53 4.80 7.67
N PRO A 194 -4.48 5.56 7.34
CA PRO A 194 -4.15 5.87 5.96
C PRO A 194 -3.79 4.62 5.14
N GLU A 195 -3.37 3.53 5.79
CA GLU A 195 -3.15 2.23 5.19
C GLU A 195 -4.33 1.26 5.39
N GLY A 196 -5.54 1.76 5.63
CA GLY A 196 -6.75 0.98 5.81
C GLY A 196 -7.12 0.09 4.61
N ILE A 197 -8.12 -0.76 4.80
CA ILE A 197 -8.51 -1.78 3.80
C ILE A 197 -9.00 -1.14 2.50
N LEU A 198 -9.88 -0.15 2.58
CA LEU A 198 -10.41 0.53 1.38
C LEU A 198 -9.39 1.49 0.76
N SER A 199 -8.54 2.11 1.54
CA SER A 199 -7.49 2.98 1.04
C SER A 199 -6.40 2.21 0.27
N LEU A 200 -6.46 0.87 0.25
CA LEU A 200 -5.59 0.01 -0.55
C LEU A 200 -5.67 0.31 -2.05
N SER A 201 -6.80 0.78 -2.53
CA SER A 201 -7.03 1.03 -3.97
C SER A 201 -6.61 2.41 -4.42
N LEU A 202 -6.52 3.39 -3.52
CA LEU A 202 -6.18 4.77 -3.86
C LEU A 202 -5.32 5.42 -2.77
N ILE A 203 -4.39 6.22 -3.24
CA ILE A 203 -3.60 7.13 -2.43
C ILE A 203 -4.36 8.45 -2.42
N HIS A 204 -4.51 9.01 -1.26
CA HIS A 204 -5.21 10.29 -1.06
C HIS A 204 -4.47 11.44 -1.71
#